data_d9cddc08f504936a522a6eb30c23123a
#
_entry.id   d9cddc08f504936a522a6eb30c23123a
#
_cell.length_a   1.000
_cell.length_b   1.000
_cell.length_c   1.000
_cell.angle_alpha   90.00
_cell.angle_beta   90.00
_cell.angle_gamma   90.00
#
_symmetry.space_group_name_H-M   'P 1'
#
loop_
_entity.id
_entity.type
_entity.pdbx_description
1 polymer ?
#
loop_
_entity_poly.entity_id
_entity_poly.type
_entity_poly.pdbx_seq_one_letter_code
_entity_poly.pdbx_strand_id
1 'polypeptide(L)'
;YPDATNTLVQRIIEEYRLEFLVRSSHGSELFSGTRDTLQSLVEQGYYLAIATGKSRRGLDKVLAETGLTELFPITRCADETRSKPHPQMLEEILTDYAASPHDALMIGDSEYDLLMAQNIGMDSLAVSYGVHELQRLLQHGPRGYVETVTAIPQWLAKQKGRA
;
A
#
# COMPACT_ATOMS: atom_id res chain seq x y z
N TYR A 1 12.55 20.31 7.56
CA TYR A 1 13.70 21.12 8.02
C TYR A 1 14.52 21.51 6.80
N PRO A 2 14.27 22.70 6.18
CA PRO A 2 14.96 23.13 4.94
C PRO A 2 16.47 23.34 5.11
N ASP A 3 16.95 23.51 6.34
CA ASP A 3 18.36 23.79 6.66
C ASP A 3 19.13 22.57 7.24
N ALA A 4 18.52 21.38 7.19
CA ALA A 4 19.18 20.18 7.69
C ALA A 4 20.33 19.74 6.77
N THR A 5 21.53 19.60 7.31
CA THR A 5 22.67 19.02 6.57
C THR A 5 22.39 17.56 6.19
N ASN A 6 22.92 17.09 5.05
CA ASN A 6 22.79 15.69 4.62
C ASN A 6 23.14 14.69 5.72
N THR A 7 24.14 14.99 6.54
CA THR A 7 24.56 14.14 7.68
C THR A 7 23.48 14.05 8.76
N LEU A 8 22.81 15.18 9.07
CA LEU A 8 21.74 15.21 10.07
C LEU A 8 20.51 14.45 9.56
N VAL A 9 20.15 14.62 8.31
CA VAL A 9 19.03 13.89 7.66
C VAL A 9 19.31 12.38 7.67
N GLN A 10 20.52 11.95 7.33
CA GLN A 10 20.89 10.52 7.39
C GLN A 10 20.81 9.95 8.81
N ARG A 11 21.28 10.68 9.83
CA ARG A 11 21.16 10.24 11.23
C ARG A 11 19.71 10.13 11.68
N ILE A 12 18.85 11.08 11.35
CA ILE A 12 17.43 11.03 11.66
C ILE A 12 16.77 9.81 11.00
N ILE A 13 17.10 9.51 9.75
CA ILE A 13 16.60 8.35 9.02
C ILE A 13 17.09 7.04 9.67
N GLU A 14 18.35 6.96 10.07
CA GLU A 14 18.92 5.79 10.74
C GLU A 14 18.30 5.57 12.13
N GLU A 15 18.15 6.62 12.93
CA GLU A 15 17.50 6.55 14.25
C GLU A 15 16.03 6.12 14.11
N TYR A 16 15.31 6.69 13.14
CA TYR A 16 13.93 6.28 12.85
C TYR A 16 13.84 4.82 12.40
N ARG A 17 14.76 4.35 11.54
CA ARG A 17 14.83 2.94 11.12
C ARG A 17 15.13 2.01 12.29
N LEU A 18 16.07 2.40 13.18
CA LEU A 18 16.40 1.62 14.38
C LEU A 18 15.23 1.58 15.35
N GLU A 19 14.58 2.70 15.63
CA GLU A 19 13.43 2.76 16.53
C GLU A 19 12.24 1.96 15.98
N PHE A 20 11.99 2.03 14.67
CA PHE A 20 10.98 1.23 14.00
C PHE A 20 11.29 -0.28 14.05
N LEU A 21 12.55 -0.67 13.85
CA LEU A 21 13.01 -2.06 13.95
C LEU A 21 12.91 -2.60 15.38
N VAL A 22 13.18 -1.77 16.39
CA VAL A 22 13.06 -2.14 17.82
C VAL A 22 11.59 -2.23 18.25
N ARG A 23 10.74 -1.31 17.82
CA ARG A 23 9.29 -1.36 18.11
C ARG A 23 8.56 -2.48 17.36
N SER A 24 9.06 -2.88 16.19
CA SER A 24 8.54 -4.04 15.43
C SER A 24 8.94 -5.40 16.02
N SER A 25 9.60 -5.44 17.19
CA SER A 25 9.95 -6.68 17.89
C SER A 25 8.72 -7.43 18.46
N HIS A 26 7.57 -6.82 18.47
CA HIS A 26 6.28 -7.46 18.77
C HIS A 26 5.55 -7.74 17.44
N GLY A 27 5.90 -8.73 16.68
CA GLY A 27 5.31 -9.21 15.42
C GLY A 27 4.33 -8.27 14.69
N SER A 28 4.37 -8.20 13.38
CA SER A 28 3.40 -7.40 12.62
C SER A 28 2.03 -8.07 12.69
N GLU A 29 1.14 -7.57 13.55
CA GLU A 29 -0.23 -8.06 13.60
C GLU A 29 -1.00 -7.60 12.35
N LEU A 30 -1.66 -8.55 11.70
CA LEU A 30 -2.57 -8.25 10.60
C LEU A 30 -3.94 -7.85 11.16
N PHE A 31 -4.63 -6.97 10.47
CA PHE A 31 -6.05 -6.75 10.74
C PHE A 31 -6.83 -8.07 10.61
N SER A 32 -7.84 -8.23 11.46
CA SER A 32 -8.66 -9.45 11.47
C SER A 32 -9.23 -9.78 10.08
N GLY A 33 -9.07 -11.02 9.64
CA GLY A 33 -9.55 -11.50 8.35
C GLY A 33 -8.68 -11.11 7.14
N THR A 34 -7.53 -10.45 7.33
CA THR A 34 -6.66 -10.03 6.21
C THR A 34 -6.23 -11.21 5.35
N ARG A 35 -5.71 -12.29 5.95
CA ARG A 35 -5.22 -13.45 5.19
C ARG A 35 -6.31 -14.06 4.33
N ASP A 36 -7.48 -14.34 4.91
CA ASP A 36 -8.60 -14.97 4.21
C ASP A 36 -9.13 -14.06 3.09
N THR A 37 -9.16 -12.75 3.33
CA THR A 37 -9.55 -11.76 2.31
C THR A 37 -8.58 -11.77 1.13
N LEU A 38 -7.27 -11.71 1.38
CA LEU A 38 -6.26 -11.71 0.31
C LEU A 38 -6.28 -13.03 -0.47
N GLN A 39 -6.39 -14.17 0.23
CA GLN A 39 -6.51 -15.48 -0.40
C GLN A 39 -7.74 -15.55 -1.31
N SER A 40 -8.90 -15.10 -0.81
CA SER A 40 -10.14 -15.04 -1.58
C SER A 40 -10.02 -14.16 -2.83
N LEU A 41 -9.30 -13.03 -2.75
CA LEU A 41 -9.06 -12.17 -3.92
C LEU A 41 -8.21 -12.89 -4.99
N VAL A 42 -7.15 -13.60 -4.58
CA VAL A 42 -6.33 -14.40 -5.51
C VAL A 42 -7.17 -15.50 -6.17
N GLU A 43 -7.99 -16.21 -5.41
CA GLU A 43 -8.90 -17.25 -5.91
C GLU A 43 -9.94 -16.70 -6.89
N GLN A 44 -10.34 -15.44 -6.74
CA GLN A 44 -11.21 -14.71 -7.67
C GLN A 44 -10.47 -14.19 -8.92
N GLY A 45 -9.17 -14.45 -9.06
CA GLY A 45 -8.36 -14.07 -10.20
C GLY A 45 -7.78 -12.66 -10.15
N TYR A 46 -7.77 -12.00 -8.97
CA TYR A 46 -7.07 -10.73 -8.80
C TYR A 46 -5.57 -10.94 -8.62
N TYR A 47 -4.78 -10.11 -9.27
CA TYR A 47 -3.34 -10.00 -9.04
C TYR A 47 -3.08 -9.00 -7.93
N LEU A 48 -2.25 -9.38 -6.95
CA LEU A 48 -1.94 -8.55 -5.79
C LEU A 48 -0.51 -8.02 -5.88
N ALA A 49 -0.32 -6.74 -5.54
CA ALA A 49 0.99 -6.11 -5.44
C ALA A 49 1.07 -5.21 -4.22
N ILE A 50 2.29 -4.89 -3.80
CA ILE A 50 2.54 -3.94 -2.72
C ILE A 50 3.37 -2.76 -3.24
N ALA A 51 2.86 -1.54 -2.99
CA ALA A 51 3.61 -0.29 -3.06
C ALA A 51 3.69 0.29 -1.63
N THR A 52 4.88 0.35 -1.03
CA THR A 52 5.03 0.69 0.40
C THR A 52 6.09 1.73 0.69
N GLY A 53 5.85 2.55 1.73
CA GLY A 53 6.87 3.42 2.31
C GLY A 53 7.93 2.68 3.15
N LYS A 54 7.78 1.36 3.37
CA LYS A 54 8.80 0.55 4.06
C LYS A 54 10.05 0.36 3.17
N SER A 55 11.19 0.10 3.82
CA SER A 55 12.36 -0.41 3.12
C SER A 55 12.14 -1.87 2.69
N ARG A 56 12.92 -2.35 1.72
CA ARG A 56 12.91 -3.75 1.27
C ARG A 56 13.04 -4.71 2.44
N ARG A 57 14.04 -4.52 3.28
CA ARG A 57 14.26 -5.34 4.47
C ARG A 57 13.05 -5.34 5.42
N GLY A 58 12.41 -4.17 5.59
CA GLY A 58 11.23 -4.04 6.45
C GLY A 58 10.01 -4.79 5.90
N LEU A 59 9.79 -4.72 4.59
CA LEU A 59 8.71 -5.45 3.94
C LEU A 59 8.94 -6.96 3.97
N ASP A 60 10.14 -7.43 3.59
CA ASP A 60 10.46 -8.86 3.55
C ASP A 60 10.28 -9.51 4.92
N LYS A 61 10.70 -8.82 6.00
CA LYS A 61 10.48 -9.27 7.37
C LYS A 61 8.97 -9.45 7.65
N VAL A 62 8.14 -8.44 7.35
CA VAL A 62 6.69 -8.48 7.60
C VAL A 62 6.04 -9.60 6.79
N LEU A 63 6.38 -9.74 5.51
CA LEU A 63 5.82 -10.80 4.66
C LEU A 63 6.18 -12.20 5.15
N ALA A 64 7.44 -12.39 5.60
CA ALA A 64 7.89 -13.67 6.16
C ALA A 64 7.17 -13.99 7.48
N GLU A 65 7.11 -13.03 8.43
CA GLU A 65 6.44 -13.20 9.72
C GLU A 65 4.94 -13.47 9.58
N THR A 66 4.30 -12.82 8.61
CA THR A 66 2.87 -13.00 8.35
C THR A 66 2.56 -14.13 7.37
N GLY A 67 3.57 -14.73 6.72
CA GLY A 67 3.40 -15.78 5.72
C GLY A 67 2.60 -15.33 4.49
N LEU A 68 2.72 -14.06 4.09
CA LEU A 68 2.00 -13.48 2.95
C LEU A 68 2.85 -13.37 1.68
N THR A 69 4.11 -13.80 1.71
CA THR A 69 5.08 -13.62 0.61
C THR A 69 4.53 -14.11 -0.73
N GLU A 70 3.93 -15.30 -0.77
CA GLU A 70 3.43 -15.92 -2.00
C GLU A 70 2.22 -15.19 -2.61
N LEU A 71 1.51 -14.38 -1.82
CA LEU A 71 0.35 -13.62 -2.30
C LEU A 71 0.73 -12.33 -3.03
N PHE A 72 1.98 -11.87 -2.86
CA PHE A 72 2.46 -10.60 -3.43
C PHE A 72 3.73 -10.81 -4.27
N PRO A 73 3.62 -11.37 -5.49
CA PRO A 73 4.78 -11.64 -6.33
C PRO A 73 5.50 -10.37 -6.80
N ILE A 74 4.79 -9.24 -6.85
CA ILE A 74 5.37 -7.95 -7.25
C ILE A 74 5.22 -6.96 -6.10
N THR A 75 6.35 -6.38 -5.69
CA THR A 75 6.39 -5.38 -4.60
C THR A 75 7.38 -4.26 -4.92
N ARG A 76 7.08 -3.03 -4.47
CA ARG A 76 7.97 -1.86 -4.56
C ARG A 76 8.08 -1.16 -3.23
N CYS A 77 9.31 -0.84 -2.84
CA CYS A 77 9.67 -0.24 -1.57
C CYS A 77 10.23 1.17 -1.74
N ALA A 78 10.19 1.97 -0.67
CA ALA A 78 10.62 3.36 -0.70
C ALA A 78 12.13 3.55 -0.93
N ASP A 79 12.94 2.54 -0.65
CA ASP A 79 14.39 2.55 -0.88
C ASP A 79 14.80 2.04 -2.27
N GLU A 80 13.83 1.62 -3.10
CA GLU A 80 14.03 1.13 -4.46
C GLU A 80 13.54 2.12 -5.52
N THR A 81 12.61 2.98 -5.15
CA THR A 81 11.92 3.91 -6.04
C THR A 81 11.84 5.30 -5.43
N ARG A 82 11.27 6.25 -6.17
CA ARG A 82 10.87 7.55 -5.59
C ARG A 82 9.73 7.34 -4.60
N SER A 83 9.81 8.06 -3.48
CA SER A 83 8.79 7.98 -2.43
C SER A 83 7.43 8.51 -2.89
N LYS A 84 6.35 7.97 -2.31
CA LYS A 84 4.98 8.47 -2.49
C LYS A 84 4.92 9.99 -2.18
N PRO A 85 4.18 10.79 -2.91
CA PRO A 85 3.18 10.42 -3.92
C PRO A 85 3.72 10.31 -5.36
N HIS A 86 5.05 10.16 -5.57
CA HIS A 86 5.59 9.95 -6.91
C HIS A 86 5.08 8.61 -7.46
N PRO A 87 4.59 8.55 -8.73
CA PRO A 87 3.86 7.40 -9.24
C PRO A 87 4.75 6.20 -9.62
N GLN A 88 6.07 6.31 -9.57
CA GLN A 88 7.02 5.30 -10.06
C GLN A 88 6.73 3.88 -9.56
N MET A 89 6.36 3.72 -8.27
CA MET A 89 6.04 2.40 -7.73
C MET A 89 4.90 1.73 -8.51
N LEU A 90 3.84 2.49 -8.80
CA LEU A 90 2.68 1.97 -9.54
C LEU A 90 2.99 1.76 -11.01
N GLU A 91 3.74 2.66 -11.64
CA GLU A 91 4.17 2.53 -13.05
C GLU A 91 4.97 1.24 -13.26
N GLU A 92 5.91 0.93 -12.36
CA GLU A 92 6.70 -0.30 -12.43
C GLU A 92 5.86 -1.55 -12.18
N ILE A 93 4.95 -1.52 -11.18
CA ILE A 93 4.03 -2.64 -10.89
C ILE A 93 3.13 -2.91 -12.10
N LEU A 94 2.56 -1.87 -12.70
CA LEU A 94 1.73 -2.01 -13.90
C LEU A 94 2.50 -2.58 -15.09
N THR A 95 3.76 -2.15 -15.26
CA THR A 95 4.64 -2.67 -16.31
C THR A 95 4.88 -4.17 -16.13
N ASP A 96 5.18 -4.61 -14.91
CA ASP A 96 5.46 -6.01 -14.60
C ASP A 96 4.22 -6.90 -14.81
N TYR A 97 3.02 -6.37 -14.59
CA TYR A 97 1.76 -7.08 -14.85
C TYR A 97 1.23 -6.89 -16.29
N ALA A 98 1.91 -6.11 -17.13
CA ALA A 98 1.42 -5.71 -18.45
C ALA A 98 -0.01 -5.14 -18.41
N ALA A 99 -0.32 -4.37 -17.36
CA ALA A 99 -1.63 -3.77 -17.09
C ALA A 99 -1.62 -2.25 -17.30
N SER A 100 -2.80 -1.68 -17.55
CA SER A 100 -3.00 -0.23 -17.59
C SER A 100 -3.50 0.30 -16.24
N PRO A 101 -3.39 1.62 -15.98
CA PRO A 101 -3.97 2.22 -14.77
C PRO A 101 -5.47 1.94 -14.59
N HIS A 102 -6.22 1.79 -15.69
CA HIS A 102 -7.65 1.52 -15.66
C HIS A 102 -8.01 0.07 -15.28
N ASP A 103 -7.03 -0.85 -15.38
CA ASP A 103 -7.20 -2.25 -15.00
C ASP A 103 -6.85 -2.51 -13.53
N ALA A 104 -6.40 -1.47 -12.81
CA ALA A 104 -5.87 -1.56 -11.46
C ALA A 104 -6.62 -0.65 -10.48
N LEU A 105 -6.54 -0.99 -9.21
CA LEU A 105 -7.11 -0.22 -8.11
C LEU A 105 -6.06 -0.06 -7.00
N MET A 106 -5.76 1.17 -6.62
CA MET A 106 -4.97 1.44 -5.43
C MET A 106 -5.86 1.37 -4.19
N ILE A 107 -5.50 0.51 -3.24
CA ILE A 107 -6.15 0.45 -1.92
C ILE A 107 -5.18 1.06 -0.92
N GLY A 108 -5.56 2.18 -0.30
CA GLY A 108 -4.65 2.94 0.53
C GLY A 108 -5.30 3.58 1.75
N ASP A 109 -4.48 3.78 2.78
CA ASP A 109 -4.84 4.37 4.06
C ASP A 109 -4.23 5.75 4.29
N SER A 110 -3.48 6.25 3.31
CA SER A 110 -2.87 7.58 3.36
C SER A 110 -3.20 8.41 2.12
N GLU A 111 -3.22 9.74 2.28
CA GLU A 111 -3.36 10.66 1.14
C GLU A 111 -2.28 10.45 0.08
N TYR A 112 -1.09 10.01 0.48
CA TYR A 112 0.02 9.76 -0.44
C TYR A 112 -0.23 8.58 -1.36
N ASP A 113 -0.97 7.56 -0.90
CA ASP A 113 -1.43 6.44 -1.71
C ASP A 113 -2.40 6.90 -2.79
N LEU A 114 -3.40 7.69 -2.37
CA LEU A 114 -4.45 8.17 -3.25
C LEU A 114 -3.91 9.16 -4.28
N LEU A 115 -3.01 10.07 -3.87
CA LEU A 115 -2.32 11.00 -4.77
C LEU A 115 -1.42 10.24 -5.77
N MET A 116 -0.71 9.20 -5.33
CA MET A 116 0.12 8.38 -6.20
C MET A 116 -0.72 7.73 -7.31
N ALA A 117 -1.89 7.19 -6.98
CA ALA A 117 -2.83 6.63 -7.95
C ALA A 117 -3.39 7.71 -8.88
N GLN A 118 -3.80 8.85 -8.34
CA GLN A 118 -4.33 9.99 -9.10
C GLN A 118 -3.33 10.49 -10.14
N ASN A 119 -2.03 10.53 -9.81
CA ASN A 119 -0.97 11.00 -10.69
C ASN A 119 -0.79 10.19 -11.98
N ILE A 120 -1.33 8.97 -12.03
CA ILE A 120 -1.33 8.12 -13.24
C ILE A 120 -2.73 7.78 -13.75
N GLY A 121 -3.76 8.42 -13.21
CA GLY A 121 -5.15 8.15 -13.60
C GLY A 121 -5.67 6.78 -13.17
N MET A 122 -5.10 6.19 -12.12
CA MET A 122 -5.55 4.93 -11.51
C MET A 122 -6.65 5.23 -10.49
N ASP A 123 -7.69 4.42 -10.50
CA ASP A 123 -8.72 4.46 -9.46
C ASP A 123 -8.17 4.10 -8.08
N SER A 124 -8.79 4.65 -7.03
CA SER A 124 -8.41 4.33 -5.66
C SER A 124 -9.61 4.01 -4.76
N LEU A 125 -9.37 3.19 -3.75
CA LEU A 125 -10.27 2.84 -2.66
C LEU A 125 -9.60 3.23 -1.34
N ALA A 126 -10.25 4.07 -0.55
CA ALA A 126 -9.76 4.44 0.76
C ALA A 126 -10.09 3.36 1.81
N VAL A 127 -9.20 3.17 2.78
CA VAL A 127 -9.49 2.34 3.95
C VAL A 127 -9.41 3.19 5.22
N SER A 128 -10.48 3.17 6.06
CA SER A 128 -10.61 4.07 7.20
C SER A 128 -9.96 3.55 8.49
N TYR A 129 -9.41 2.33 8.45
CA TYR A 129 -8.76 1.68 9.60
C TYR A 129 -7.24 1.84 9.63
N GLY A 130 -6.69 2.74 8.81
CA GLY A 130 -5.26 2.99 8.67
C GLY A 130 -4.77 4.28 9.30
N VAL A 131 -3.79 4.92 8.65
CA VAL A 131 -3.01 6.03 9.22
C VAL A 131 -3.73 7.37 9.20
N HIS A 132 -4.43 7.69 8.08
CA HIS A 132 -5.10 8.98 7.92
C HIS A 132 -6.61 8.87 8.15
N GLU A 133 -7.18 9.93 8.70
CA GLU A 133 -8.61 10.04 8.91
C GLU A 133 -9.39 10.01 7.58
N LEU A 134 -10.55 9.36 7.57
CA LEU A 134 -11.37 9.16 6.38
C LEU A 134 -11.69 10.47 5.65
N GLN A 135 -12.04 11.55 6.39
CA GLN A 135 -12.36 12.83 5.78
C GLN A 135 -11.21 13.42 4.95
N ARG A 136 -9.97 13.20 5.41
CA ARG A 136 -8.77 13.61 4.67
C ARG A 136 -8.60 12.80 3.39
N LEU A 137 -8.82 11.49 3.46
CA LEU A 137 -8.74 10.60 2.31
C LEU A 137 -9.79 10.94 1.24
N LEU A 138 -11.03 11.24 1.66
CA LEU A 138 -12.12 11.57 0.75
C LEU A 138 -11.89 12.84 -0.09
N GLN A 139 -11.01 13.75 0.37
CA GLN A 139 -10.63 14.96 -0.41
C GLN A 139 -9.87 14.61 -1.71
N HIS A 140 -9.28 13.42 -1.81
CA HIS A 140 -8.55 12.95 -2.98
C HIS A 140 -9.42 12.15 -3.97
N GLY A 141 -10.74 12.14 -3.77
CA GLY A 141 -11.70 11.56 -4.71
C GLY A 141 -11.58 10.05 -4.95
N PRO A 142 -11.38 9.22 -3.91
CA PRO A 142 -11.42 7.77 -4.10
C PRO A 142 -12.80 7.33 -4.60
N ARG A 143 -12.89 6.21 -5.32
CA ARG A 143 -14.18 5.64 -5.80
C ARG A 143 -15.11 5.22 -4.66
N GLY A 144 -14.58 5.12 -3.45
CA GLY A 144 -15.30 4.79 -2.24
C GLY A 144 -14.36 4.53 -1.08
N TYR A 145 -14.91 3.99 -0.02
CA TYR A 145 -14.12 3.59 1.14
C TYR A 145 -14.68 2.31 1.77
N VAL A 146 -13.87 1.64 2.56
CA VAL A 146 -14.25 0.51 3.41
C VAL A 146 -13.68 0.69 4.83
N GLU A 147 -14.41 0.18 5.81
CA GLU A 147 -14.07 0.30 7.24
C GLU A 147 -13.35 -0.94 7.79
N THR A 148 -13.30 -2.01 7.00
CA THR A 148 -12.58 -3.25 7.35
C THR A 148 -11.99 -3.87 6.10
N VAL A 149 -10.90 -4.63 6.27
CA VAL A 149 -10.28 -5.36 5.16
C VAL A 149 -11.24 -6.39 4.55
N THR A 150 -12.08 -7.01 5.36
CA THR A 150 -13.05 -8.02 4.95
C THR A 150 -14.18 -7.48 4.06
N ALA A 151 -14.38 -6.16 4.02
CA ALA A 151 -15.37 -5.51 3.16
C ALA A 151 -14.88 -5.31 1.71
N ILE A 152 -13.58 -5.45 1.44
CA ILE A 152 -12.97 -5.21 0.12
C ILE A 152 -13.58 -6.11 -0.97
N PRO A 153 -13.71 -7.44 -0.80
CA PRO A 153 -14.26 -8.31 -1.85
C PRO A 153 -15.70 -7.93 -2.24
N GLN A 154 -16.53 -7.63 -1.24
CA GLN A 154 -17.92 -7.21 -1.50
C GLN A 154 -17.97 -5.87 -2.23
N TRP A 155 -17.10 -4.93 -1.88
CA TRP A 155 -17.01 -3.64 -2.56
C TRP A 155 -16.63 -3.83 -4.04
N LEU A 156 -15.60 -4.65 -4.32
CA LEU A 156 -15.16 -4.98 -5.69
C LEU A 156 -16.27 -5.65 -6.51
N ALA A 157 -17.00 -6.60 -5.92
CA ALA A 157 -18.11 -7.29 -6.59
C ALA A 157 -19.21 -6.31 -7.05
N LYS A 158 -19.51 -5.27 -6.25
CA LYS A 158 -20.47 -4.22 -6.62
C LYS A 158 -20.00 -3.35 -7.78
N GLN A 159 -18.70 -3.20 -8.00
CA GLN A 159 -18.15 -2.43 -9.13
C GLN A 159 -18.31 -3.19 -10.45
N LYS A 160 -18.08 -4.51 -10.44
CA LYS A 160 -18.24 -5.38 -11.64
C LYS A 160 -19.67 -5.37 -12.21
N GLY A 161 -20.68 -5.12 -11.38
CA GLY A 161 -22.07 -5.05 -11.82
C GLY A 161 -22.53 -3.69 -12.38
N ARG A 162 -21.61 -2.71 -12.47
CA ARG A 162 -21.90 -1.34 -12.96
C ARG A 162 -21.19 -1.00 -14.27
N ALA A 163 -20.44 -1.93 -14.84
CA ALA A 163 -19.74 -1.80 -16.12
C ALA A 163 -20.61 -2.27 -17.31
#